data_17c94bd493f6257581db92a787a83210
#
_entry.id   17c94bd493f6257581db92a787a83210
#
_cell.length_a   1.000
_cell.length_b   1.000
_cell.length_c   1.000
_cell.angle_alpha   90.00
_cell.angle_beta   90.00
_cell.angle_gamma   90.00
#
_symmetry.space_group_name_H-M   'P 1'
#
loop_
_entity.id
_entity.type
_entity.pdbx_description
1 polymer ?
#
loop_
_entity_poly.entity_id
_entity_poly.type
_entity_poly.pdbx_seq_one_letter_code
_entity_poly.pdbx_strand_id
1 'polypeptide(L)'
;MPSQTAPSQTADEAVIRDWMVGYITSVIEVPQDPFPVDERFDLYGLDSIEITIMCGMMEEQFAIQVNPDEVFDNPSVSALSRHLALRIGESRATA
;
A
#
# COMPACT_ATOMS: atom_id res chain seq x y z
N MET A 1 1.44 -23.01 -15.99
CA MET A 1 0.99 -22.46 -15.78
C MET A 1 0.62 -21.58 -15.76
N PRO A 2 0.68 -21.47 -15.92
CA PRO A 2 0.46 -20.39 -16.03
C PRO A 2 -0.09 -19.75 -15.39
N SER A 3 -0.36 -19.97 -15.26
CA SER A 3 -1.13 -19.36 -14.62
C SER A 3 -0.75 -18.29 -13.92
N GLN A 4 0.02 -18.10 -13.64
CA GLN A 4 0.28 -17.09 -12.96
C GLN A 4 0.26 -15.83 -13.43
N THR A 5 0.15 -15.62 -14.44
CA THR A 5 0.19 -14.40 -14.98
C THR A 5 -0.95 -13.54 -14.73
N ALA A 6 -2.09 -14.06 -14.75
CA ALA A 6 -3.24 -13.28 -14.51
C ALA A 6 -3.17 -12.51 -13.23
N PRO A 7 -2.62 -13.05 -12.21
CA PRO A 7 -2.59 -12.34 -10.96
C PRO A 7 -1.90 -11.02 -11.01
N SER A 8 -1.05 -10.81 -11.95
CA SER A 8 -0.39 -9.54 -12.02
C SER A 8 -1.36 -8.41 -12.24
N GLN A 9 -2.56 -8.72 -12.67
CA GLN A 9 -3.57 -7.70 -12.86
C GLN A 9 -4.34 -7.41 -11.59
N THR A 10 -4.18 -8.24 -10.57
CA THR A 10 -4.95 -8.10 -9.35
C THR A 10 -4.07 -7.56 -8.25
N ALA A 11 -4.39 -6.38 -7.79
CA ALA A 11 -3.66 -5.81 -6.67
C ALA A 11 -4.34 -6.28 -5.39
N ASP A 12 -3.92 -7.42 -4.88
CA ASP A 12 -4.47 -7.90 -3.63
C ASP A 12 -3.67 -7.34 -2.45
N GLU A 13 -4.10 -7.66 -1.25
CA GLU A 13 -3.51 -7.10 -0.05
C GLU A 13 -2.01 -7.37 0.02
N ALA A 14 -1.59 -8.57 -0.33
CA ALA A 14 -0.17 -8.93 -0.25
C ALA A 14 0.68 -8.13 -1.25
N VAL A 15 0.16 -7.94 -2.45
CA VAL A 15 0.86 -7.18 -3.48
C VAL A 15 1.00 -5.73 -3.06
N ILE A 16 -0.08 -5.14 -2.55
CA ILE A 16 -0.05 -3.74 -2.12
C ILE A 16 0.89 -3.58 -0.92
N ARG A 17 0.81 -4.49 0.03
CA ARG A 17 1.69 -4.46 1.20
C ARG A 17 3.15 -4.54 0.80
N ASP A 18 3.49 -5.47 -0.08
CA ASP A 18 4.88 -5.65 -0.50
C ASP A 18 5.38 -4.43 -1.25
N TRP A 19 4.53 -3.83 -2.08
CA TRP A 19 4.91 -2.61 -2.79
C TRP A 19 5.19 -1.48 -1.80
N MET A 20 4.32 -1.32 -0.79
CA MET A 20 4.51 -0.26 0.19
C MET A 20 5.79 -0.45 1.00
N VAL A 21 6.07 -1.69 1.41
CA VAL A 21 7.29 -1.98 2.15
C VAL A 21 8.51 -1.61 1.30
N GLY A 22 8.48 -2.00 0.03
CA GLY A 22 9.58 -1.66 -0.88
C GLY A 22 9.75 -0.17 -1.07
N TYR A 23 8.63 0.55 -1.23
CA TYR A 23 8.69 1.99 -1.39
C TYR A 23 9.25 2.66 -0.14
N ILE A 24 8.70 2.31 1.02
CA ILE A 24 9.08 2.96 2.27
C ILE A 24 10.55 2.71 2.56
N THR A 25 11.02 1.49 2.37
CA THR A 25 12.42 1.18 2.64
C THR A 25 13.36 1.82 1.64
N SER A 26 12.84 2.28 0.51
CA SER A 26 13.68 2.98 -0.46
C SER A 26 13.83 4.47 -0.12
N VAL A 27 12.93 5.03 0.69
CA VAL A 27 12.96 6.46 1.00
C VAL A 27 13.40 6.77 2.44
N ILE A 28 13.20 5.83 3.36
CA ILE A 28 13.67 6.01 4.74
C ILE A 28 14.26 4.71 5.24
N GLU A 29 15.09 4.82 6.27
CA GLU A 29 15.63 3.63 6.90
C GLU A 29 14.71 3.19 8.03
N VAL A 30 14.32 1.93 8.00
CA VAL A 30 13.52 1.35 9.07
C VAL A 30 14.35 0.22 9.66
N PRO A 31 14.87 0.40 10.86
CA PRO A 31 15.84 -0.56 11.42
C PRO A 31 15.26 -1.90 11.83
N GLN A 32 13.93 -1.98 11.92
CA GLN A 32 13.32 -3.25 12.32
C GLN A 32 13.33 -4.23 11.16
N ASP A 33 13.64 -5.48 11.48
CA ASP A 33 13.62 -6.57 10.51
C ASP A 33 13.05 -7.80 11.23
N PRO A 34 11.89 -8.28 10.79
CA PRO A 34 11.16 -7.85 9.58
C PRO A 34 10.52 -6.49 9.73
N PHE A 35 10.12 -5.94 8.59
CA PHE A 35 9.50 -4.61 8.55
C PHE A 35 8.23 -4.60 9.42
N PRO A 36 8.03 -3.54 10.22
CA PRO A 36 6.89 -3.50 11.16
C PRO A 36 5.61 -3.08 10.45
N VAL A 37 4.99 -4.01 9.74
CA VAL A 37 3.82 -3.68 8.90
C VAL A 37 2.60 -3.25 9.69
N ASP A 38 2.55 -3.59 10.98
CA ASP A 38 1.41 -3.22 11.82
C ASP A 38 1.62 -1.93 12.60
N GLU A 39 2.82 -1.35 12.53
CA GLU A 39 3.07 -0.09 13.22
C GLU A 39 2.61 1.09 12.38
N ARG A 40 2.25 2.16 13.06
CA ARG A 40 1.82 3.37 12.38
C ARG A 40 2.99 3.98 11.61
N PHE A 41 2.67 4.58 10.48
CA PHE A 41 3.69 5.20 9.63
C PHE A 41 4.54 6.23 10.38
N ASP A 42 3.92 7.00 11.27
CA ASP A 42 4.64 8.05 11.97
C ASP A 42 5.61 7.51 13.01
N LEU A 43 5.43 6.27 13.45
CA LEU A 43 6.33 5.70 14.46
C LEU A 43 7.71 5.37 13.91
N TYR A 44 7.84 5.22 12.60
CA TYR A 44 9.17 4.99 12.03
C TYR A 44 9.58 6.09 11.05
N GLY A 45 8.95 7.26 11.15
CA GLY A 45 9.47 8.44 10.50
C GLY A 45 8.91 8.79 9.14
N LEU A 46 7.82 8.14 8.73
CA LEU A 46 7.19 8.48 7.45
C LEU A 46 6.28 9.68 7.68
N ASP A 47 6.68 10.84 7.20
CA ASP A 47 5.92 12.07 7.45
C ASP A 47 4.83 12.27 6.39
N SER A 48 4.04 13.34 6.56
CA SER A 48 2.89 13.56 5.70
C SER A 48 3.28 13.88 4.26
N ILE A 49 4.45 14.45 4.05
CA ILE A 49 4.91 14.74 2.70
C ILE A 49 5.20 13.42 1.98
N GLU A 50 5.91 12.52 2.64
CA GLU A 50 6.21 11.22 2.06
C GLU A 50 4.94 10.41 1.84
N ILE A 51 3.99 10.50 2.77
CA ILE A 51 2.72 9.81 2.62
C ILE A 51 1.99 10.31 1.38
N THR A 52 1.98 11.62 1.16
CA THR A 52 1.32 12.19 -0.01
C THR A 52 1.97 11.71 -1.31
N ILE A 53 3.30 11.67 -1.32
CA ILE A 53 4.03 11.17 -2.49
C ILE A 53 3.71 9.70 -2.71
N MET A 54 3.70 8.92 -1.64
CA MET A 54 3.38 7.50 -1.74
C MET A 54 1.98 7.28 -2.32
N CYS A 55 1.01 8.10 -1.90
CA CYS A 55 -0.33 8.00 -2.45
C CYS A 55 -0.33 8.20 -3.96
N GLY A 56 0.37 9.21 -4.43
CA GLY A 56 0.46 9.47 -5.87
C GLY A 56 1.10 8.33 -6.64
N MET A 57 2.16 7.75 -6.06
CA MET A 57 2.82 6.62 -6.69
C MET A 57 1.91 5.40 -6.73
N MET A 58 1.15 5.17 -5.66
CA MET A 58 0.22 4.04 -5.61
C MET A 58 -0.91 4.22 -6.62
N GLU A 59 -1.37 5.45 -6.82
CA GLU A 59 -2.40 5.71 -7.83
C GLU A 59 -1.93 5.27 -9.21
N GLU A 60 -0.68 5.56 -9.54
CA GLU A 60 -0.13 5.15 -10.81
C GLU A 60 0.10 3.65 -10.86
N GLN A 61 0.60 3.10 -9.78
CA GLN A 61 0.97 1.69 -9.75
C GLN A 61 -0.25 0.77 -9.84
N PHE A 62 -1.32 1.13 -9.16
CA PHE A 62 -2.49 0.25 -9.06
C PHE A 62 -3.71 0.78 -9.81
N ALA A 63 -3.57 1.92 -10.49
CA ALA A 63 -4.65 2.52 -11.29
C ALA A 63 -5.91 2.80 -10.46
N ILE A 64 -5.72 3.33 -9.26
CA ILE A 64 -6.82 3.70 -8.37
C ILE A 64 -6.54 5.08 -7.79
N GLN A 65 -7.57 5.68 -7.20
CA GLN A 65 -7.40 6.91 -6.47
C GLN A 65 -7.09 6.59 -5.02
N VAL A 66 -6.08 7.25 -4.45
CA VAL A 66 -5.71 7.07 -3.06
C VAL A 66 -5.62 8.45 -2.42
N ASN A 67 -6.58 8.77 -1.58
CA ASN A 67 -6.59 10.06 -0.89
C ASN A 67 -5.77 9.96 0.38
N PRO A 68 -5.05 11.04 0.75
CA PRO A 68 -4.30 11.02 2.02
C PRO A 68 -5.18 10.73 3.24
N ASP A 69 -6.46 11.12 3.21
CA ASP A 69 -7.37 10.83 4.31
C ASP A 69 -7.49 9.33 4.56
N GLU A 70 -7.42 8.53 3.50
CA GLU A 70 -7.49 7.07 3.65
C GLU A 70 -6.28 6.55 4.41
N VAL A 71 -5.14 7.19 4.22
CA VAL A 71 -3.93 6.81 4.94
C VAL A 71 -4.05 7.17 6.41
N PHE A 72 -4.61 8.33 6.71
CA PHE A 72 -4.79 8.74 8.10
C PHE A 72 -5.79 7.83 8.83
N ASP A 73 -6.79 7.35 8.12
CA ASP A 73 -7.75 6.41 8.69
C ASP A 73 -7.18 5.00 8.81
N ASN A 74 -6.17 4.68 8.02
CA ASN A 74 -5.55 3.36 8.00
C ASN A 74 -4.03 3.53 8.07
N PRO A 75 -3.50 3.94 9.21
CA PRO A 75 -2.14 4.48 9.30
C PRO A 75 -1.02 3.47 9.43
N SER A 76 -1.18 2.29 8.89
CA SER A 76 -0.13 1.29 8.87
C SER A 76 -0.15 0.56 7.53
N VAL A 77 0.96 -0.11 7.19
CA VAL A 77 1.03 -0.85 5.95
C VAL A 77 -0.08 -1.91 5.91
N SER A 78 -0.25 -2.66 7.00
CA SER A 78 -1.28 -3.70 7.05
C SER A 78 -2.68 -3.13 6.87
N ALA A 79 -3.00 -2.08 7.62
CA ALA A 79 -4.35 -1.51 7.56
C ALA A 79 -4.63 -0.91 6.20
N LEU A 80 -3.68 -0.17 5.64
CA LEU A 80 -3.89 0.50 4.37
C LEU A 80 -3.95 -0.49 3.21
N SER A 81 -3.09 -1.50 3.22
CA SER A 81 -3.13 -2.49 2.14
C SER A 81 -4.43 -3.26 2.14
N ARG A 82 -4.96 -3.58 3.33
CA ARG A 82 -6.25 -4.25 3.42
C ARG A 82 -7.37 -3.36 2.90
N HIS A 83 -7.35 -2.09 3.31
CA HIS A 83 -8.36 -1.13 2.88
C HIS A 83 -8.38 -0.98 1.36
N LEU A 84 -7.20 -0.81 0.76
CA LEU A 84 -7.11 -0.61 -0.68
C LEU A 84 -7.47 -1.87 -1.44
N ALA A 85 -7.09 -3.03 -0.94
CA ALA A 85 -7.44 -4.29 -1.58
C ALA A 85 -8.95 -4.49 -1.59
N LEU A 86 -9.63 -4.11 -0.51
CA LEU A 86 -11.08 -4.20 -0.46
C LEU A 86 -11.73 -3.26 -1.46
N ARG A 87 -11.21 -2.05 -1.60
CA ARG A 87 -11.73 -1.09 -2.57
C ARG A 87 -11.57 -1.61 -4.00
N ILE A 88 -10.40 -2.17 -4.30
CA ILE A 88 -10.14 -2.71 -5.62
C ILE A 88 -11.06 -3.90 -5.89
N GLY A 89 -11.24 -4.75 -4.90
CA GLY A 89 -12.12 -5.91 -5.02
C GLY A 89 -13.57 -5.49 -5.25
N GLU A 90 -14.03 -4.48 -4.53
CA GLU A 90 -15.39 -3.98 -4.72
C GLU A 90 -15.59 -3.39 -6.10
N SER A 91 -14.60 -2.65 -6.57
CA SER A 91 -14.68 -2.06 -7.90
C SER A 91 -14.78 -3.14 -8.97
N ARG A 92 -14.01 -4.21 -8.83
CA ARG A 92 -14.07 -5.32 -9.77
C ARG A 92 -15.38 -6.06 -9.68
N ALA A 93 -15.90 -6.22 -8.48
CA ALA A 93 -17.14 -6.96 -8.28
C ALA A 93 -18.33 -6.26 -8.92
N THR A 94 -18.28 -4.93 -8.99
CA THR A 94 -19.38 -4.18 -9.58
C THR A 94 -19.24 -4.00 -11.08
N ALA A 95 -18.10 -4.33 -11.59
CA ALA A 95 -17.91 -4.24 -13.03
C ALA A 95 -18.48 -5.44 -13.73
#